data_d34ab9fcd29c6ce7eed99539e3c426aa
#
_entry.id   d34ab9fcd29c6ce7eed99539e3c426aa
#
_cell.length_a   1.000
_cell.length_b   1.000
_cell.length_c   1.000
_cell.angle_alpha   90.00
_cell.angle_beta   90.00
_cell.angle_gamma   90.00
#
_symmetry.space_group_name_H-M   'P 1'
#
loop_
_entity.id
_entity.type
_entity.pdbx_description
1 polymer ?
#
loop_
_entity_poly.entity_id
_entity_poly.type
_entity_poly.pdbx_seq_one_letter_code
_entity_poly.pdbx_strand_id
1 'polypeptide(L)'
;MSNIAVITPIKHLPGVQQLIESKGNVFYLEEGNKQQVRNLLLTKNINTILCNPNQQTYKIDQELLEGTQVSLINTCSTGMNHIDVDYCNDVNITIYSLTKDYELIKQLPSTSELAFGLMLSLLRQIPESKHHT
;
A
#
# COMPACT_ATOMS: atom_id res chain seq x y z
N MET A 1 -12.38 1.12 -19.39
CA MET A 1 -11.04 0.69 -18.99
C MET A 1 -10.66 1.42 -17.71
N SER A 2 -10.09 0.74 -16.75
CA SER A 2 -9.72 1.35 -15.48
C SER A 2 -8.49 2.23 -15.62
N ASN A 3 -8.50 3.40 -14.97
CA ASN A 3 -7.33 4.25 -14.79
C ASN A 3 -6.83 4.06 -13.36
N ILE A 4 -5.66 3.50 -13.23
CA ILE A 4 -5.11 3.01 -11.96
C ILE A 4 -3.94 3.89 -11.54
N ALA A 5 -4.01 4.50 -10.37
CA ALA A 5 -2.86 5.16 -9.74
C ALA A 5 -2.13 4.16 -8.83
N VAL A 6 -0.86 3.98 -9.05
CA VAL A 6 0.02 3.16 -8.20
C VAL A 6 0.92 4.11 -7.41
N ILE A 7 0.61 4.26 -6.12
CA ILE A 7 1.32 5.15 -5.19
C ILE A 7 2.19 4.37 -4.20
N THR A 8 2.53 3.14 -4.56
CA THR A 8 3.42 2.24 -3.80
C THR A 8 4.48 1.66 -4.74
N PRO A 9 5.71 1.41 -4.26
CA PRO A 9 6.76 0.84 -5.10
C PRO A 9 6.48 -0.64 -5.40
N ILE A 10 6.30 -0.96 -6.67
CA ILE A 10 6.07 -2.33 -7.15
C ILE A 10 7.10 -2.78 -8.20
N LYS A 11 7.96 -1.88 -8.66
CA LYS A 11 8.90 -2.15 -9.77
C LYS A 11 9.90 -3.27 -9.47
N HIS A 12 10.17 -3.51 -8.17
CA HIS A 12 11.05 -4.58 -7.73
C HIS A 12 10.36 -5.95 -7.58
N LEU A 13 9.05 -6.01 -7.84
CA LEU A 13 8.26 -7.24 -7.74
C LEU A 13 8.05 -7.84 -9.14
N PRO A 14 8.77 -8.89 -9.53
CA PRO A 14 8.64 -9.48 -10.86
C PRO A 14 7.22 -9.93 -11.16
N GLY A 15 6.71 -9.54 -12.33
CA GLY A 15 5.37 -9.92 -12.80
C GLY A 15 4.22 -9.07 -12.26
N VAL A 16 4.38 -8.36 -11.15
CA VAL A 16 3.31 -7.54 -10.56
C VAL A 16 2.98 -6.36 -11.46
N GLN A 17 3.99 -5.68 -11.99
CA GLN A 17 3.80 -4.54 -12.90
C GLN A 17 3.00 -4.95 -14.14
N GLN A 18 3.41 -6.03 -14.81
CA GLN A 18 2.70 -6.53 -16.00
C GLN A 18 1.26 -6.94 -15.68
N LEU A 19 1.05 -7.55 -14.52
CA LEU A 19 -0.29 -7.95 -14.07
C LEU A 19 -1.20 -6.73 -13.92
N ILE A 20 -0.73 -5.67 -13.28
CA ILE A 20 -1.52 -4.45 -13.08
C ILE A 20 -1.76 -3.75 -14.42
N GLU A 21 -0.74 -3.61 -15.26
CA GLU A 21 -0.85 -3.00 -16.60
C GLU A 21 -1.80 -3.77 -17.53
N SER A 22 -2.00 -5.06 -17.30
CA SER A 22 -3.02 -5.85 -18.02
C SER A 22 -4.45 -5.51 -17.62
N LYS A 23 -4.67 -4.78 -16.50
CA LYS A 23 -6.00 -4.45 -15.97
C LYS A 23 -6.50 -3.06 -16.39
N GLY A 24 -5.62 -2.20 -16.88
CA GLY A 24 -6.00 -0.85 -17.27
C GLY A 24 -4.82 0.06 -17.59
N ASN A 25 -5.11 1.35 -17.71
CA ASN A 25 -4.08 2.37 -17.84
C ASN A 25 -3.48 2.63 -16.46
N VAL A 26 -2.17 2.50 -16.32
CA VAL A 26 -1.49 2.62 -15.03
C VAL A 26 -0.62 3.86 -14.98
N PHE A 27 -0.74 4.62 -13.90
CA PHE A 27 0.02 5.83 -13.62
C PHE A 27 0.77 5.64 -12.30
N TYR A 28 2.09 5.74 -12.35
CA TYR A 28 2.97 5.51 -11.20
C TYR A 28 3.37 6.83 -10.55
N LEU A 29 3.18 6.94 -9.24
CA LEU A 29 3.61 8.09 -8.43
C LEU A 29 4.03 7.60 -7.03
N GLU A 30 5.19 6.96 -6.95
CA GLU A 30 5.68 6.30 -5.72
C GLU A 30 6.11 7.31 -4.65
N GLU A 31 6.67 8.46 -5.05
CA GLU A 31 7.27 9.46 -4.16
C GLU A 31 6.53 10.82 -4.23
N GLY A 32 5.22 10.79 -4.46
CA GLY A 32 4.41 12.00 -4.52
C GLY A 32 3.95 12.48 -3.14
N ASN A 33 3.86 13.79 -2.95
CA ASN A 33 3.12 14.36 -1.83
C ASN A 33 1.60 14.33 -2.09
N LYS A 34 0.80 14.63 -1.06
CA LYS A 34 -0.66 14.61 -1.14
C LYS A 34 -1.21 15.42 -2.31
N GLN A 35 -0.68 16.63 -2.54
CA GLN A 35 -1.13 17.51 -3.61
C GLN A 35 -0.82 16.96 -5.01
N GLN A 36 0.35 16.37 -5.18
CA GLN A 36 0.74 15.73 -6.44
C GLN A 36 -0.14 14.52 -6.76
N VAL A 37 -0.44 13.70 -5.73
CA VAL A 37 -1.37 12.58 -5.90
C VAL A 37 -2.76 13.08 -6.24
N ARG A 38 -3.28 14.10 -5.53
CA ARG A 38 -4.58 14.70 -5.85
C ARG A 38 -4.65 15.19 -7.30
N ASN A 39 -3.63 15.90 -7.76
CA ASN A 39 -3.55 16.36 -9.15
C ASN A 39 -3.58 15.19 -10.14
N LEU A 40 -2.87 14.10 -9.85
CA LEU A 40 -2.90 12.89 -10.67
C LEU A 40 -4.31 12.31 -10.74
N LEU A 41 -4.98 12.16 -9.58
CA LEU A 41 -6.33 11.59 -9.49
C LEU A 41 -7.32 12.39 -10.36
N LEU A 42 -7.24 13.71 -10.35
CA LEU A 42 -8.12 14.59 -11.11
C LEU A 42 -7.79 14.63 -12.60
N THR A 43 -6.51 14.82 -12.95
CA THR A 43 -6.10 15.04 -14.36
C THR A 43 -6.16 13.77 -15.20
N LYS A 44 -5.99 12.62 -14.60
CA LYS A 44 -6.03 11.29 -15.27
C LYS A 44 -7.33 10.55 -15.06
N ASN A 45 -8.32 11.16 -14.41
CA ASN A 45 -9.62 10.53 -14.12
C ASN A 45 -9.42 9.15 -13.46
N ILE A 46 -8.59 9.09 -12.44
CA ILE A 46 -8.26 7.85 -11.74
C ILE A 46 -9.51 7.31 -11.05
N ASN A 47 -9.82 6.05 -11.26
CA ASN A 47 -10.91 5.35 -10.58
C ASN A 47 -10.42 4.28 -9.59
N THR A 48 -9.17 3.89 -9.66
CA THR A 48 -8.59 2.87 -8.78
C THR A 48 -7.24 3.33 -8.22
N ILE A 49 -7.05 3.17 -6.91
CA ILE A 49 -5.77 3.43 -6.23
C ILE A 49 -5.20 2.11 -5.72
N LEU A 50 -3.92 1.86 -6.01
CA LEU A 50 -3.12 0.82 -5.37
C LEU A 50 -2.13 1.49 -4.41
N CYS A 51 -2.22 1.16 -3.12
CA CYS A 51 -1.45 1.78 -2.05
C CYS A 51 -0.89 0.77 -1.04
N ASN A 52 -0.01 1.28 -0.17
CA ASN A 52 0.56 0.55 0.97
C ASN A 52 0.90 1.58 2.07
N PRO A 53 0.67 1.30 3.35
CA PRO A 53 0.90 2.25 4.44
C PRO A 53 2.36 2.64 4.66
N ASN A 54 3.32 1.84 4.18
CA ASN A 54 4.72 1.94 4.60
C ASN A 54 5.47 3.18 4.08
N GLN A 55 4.96 3.84 3.03
CA GLN A 55 5.65 4.99 2.42
C GLN A 55 4.82 6.26 2.38
N GLN A 56 3.59 6.22 2.87
CA GLN A 56 2.71 7.37 2.81
C GLN A 56 2.93 8.31 4.00
N THR A 57 3.28 9.55 3.71
CA THR A 57 3.37 10.64 4.68
C THR A 57 2.04 11.38 4.87
N TYR A 58 0.99 10.96 4.17
CA TYR A 58 -0.34 11.56 4.17
C TYR A 58 -1.42 10.47 4.25
N LYS A 59 -2.58 10.86 4.77
CA LYS A 59 -3.75 9.99 4.81
C LYS A 59 -4.57 10.09 3.51
N ILE A 60 -5.10 8.96 3.05
CA ILE A 60 -6.09 8.92 1.97
C ILE A 60 -7.45 9.24 2.59
N ASP A 61 -7.81 10.50 2.57
CA ASP A 61 -8.96 11.08 3.26
C ASP A 61 -9.85 11.90 2.31
N GLN A 62 -10.86 12.55 2.88
CA GLN A 62 -11.77 13.41 2.13
C GLN A 62 -11.02 14.47 1.30
N GLU A 63 -10.03 15.13 1.87
CA GLU A 63 -9.27 16.17 1.15
C GLU A 63 -8.60 15.63 -0.12
N LEU A 64 -8.09 14.39 -0.08
CA LEU A 64 -7.49 13.75 -1.24
C LEU A 64 -8.53 13.29 -2.27
N LEU A 65 -9.66 12.75 -1.81
CA LEU A 65 -10.61 11.99 -2.64
C LEU A 65 -11.79 12.81 -3.15
N GLU A 66 -12.16 13.91 -2.47
CA GLU A 66 -13.32 14.71 -2.83
C GLU A 66 -13.22 15.28 -4.24
N GLY A 67 -14.27 15.11 -5.03
CA GLY A 67 -14.34 15.55 -6.43
C GLY A 67 -13.55 14.68 -7.42
N THR A 68 -12.93 13.60 -6.96
CA THR A 68 -12.27 12.61 -7.84
C THR A 68 -13.26 11.54 -8.33
N GLN A 69 -12.82 10.73 -9.28
CA GLN A 69 -13.60 9.58 -9.77
C GLN A 69 -13.20 8.24 -9.11
N VAL A 70 -12.45 8.30 -8.02
CA VAL A 70 -12.02 7.11 -7.30
C VAL A 70 -13.22 6.35 -6.75
N SER A 71 -13.34 5.09 -7.12
CA SER A 71 -14.38 4.17 -6.65
C SER A 71 -13.80 2.92 -5.97
N LEU A 72 -12.50 2.69 -6.13
CA LEU A 72 -11.82 1.53 -5.60
C LEU A 72 -10.45 1.89 -5.03
N ILE A 73 -10.18 1.45 -3.82
CA ILE A 73 -8.86 1.50 -3.19
C ILE A 73 -8.44 0.08 -2.85
N ASN A 74 -7.28 -0.34 -3.35
CA ASN A 74 -6.65 -1.59 -2.97
C ASN A 74 -5.40 -1.29 -2.15
N THR A 75 -5.37 -1.77 -0.91
CA THR A 75 -4.20 -1.63 -0.05
C THR A 75 -3.50 -2.97 0.14
N CYS A 76 -2.20 -3.01 -0.15
CA CYS A 76 -1.34 -4.17 0.04
C CYS A 76 -0.98 -4.36 1.52
N SER A 77 -1.97 -4.30 2.41
CA SER A 77 -1.80 -4.40 3.87
C SER A 77 -3.05 -4.96 4.54
N THR A 78 -2.89 -5.44 5.76
CA THR A 78 -4.00 -5.81 6.65
C THR A 78 -4.55 -4.59 7.39
N GLY A 79 -3.67 -3.66 7.82
CA GLY A 79 -4.07 -2.40 8.45
C GLY A 79 -4.55 -1.36 7.44
N MET A 80 -5.50 -0.53 7.85
CA MET A 80 -6.10 0.53 7.03
C MET A 80 -6.01 1.92 7.67
N ASN A 81 -5.09 2.13 8.62
CA ASN A 81 -4.96 3.42 9.33
C ASN A 81 -4.59 4.60 8.42
N HIS A 82 -4.02 4.31 7.26
CA HIS A 82 -3.65 5.29 6.23
C HIS A 82 -4.83 5.69 5.32
N ILE A 83 -6.01 5.09 5.52
CA ILE A 83 -7.23 5.35 4.75
C ILE A 83 -8.32 5.83 5.72
N ASP A 84 -9.06 6.86 5.33
CA ASP A 84 -10.28 7.27 6.00
C ASP A 84 -11.44 6.36 5.58
N VAL A 85 -11.57 5.25 6.30
CA VAL A 85 -12.55 4.19 5.99
C VAL A 85 -13.98 4.70 6.11
N ASP A 86 -14.25 5.55 7.10
CA ASP A 86 -15.60 6.10 7.33
C ASP A 86 -16.02 6.98 6.16
N TYR A 87 -15.15 7.90 5.74
CA TYR A 87 -15.41 8.72 4.55
C TYR A 87 -15.60 7.87 3.29
N CYS A 88 -14.76 6.88 3.06
CA CYS A 88 -14.88 5.99 1.91
C CYS A 88 -16.23 5.26 1.89
N ASN A 89 -16.70 4.78 3.05
CA ASN A 89 -18.01 4.14 3.17
C ASN A 89 -19.15 5.12 2.86
N ASP A 90 -19.06 6.34 3.36
CA ASP A 90 -20.09 7.37 3.16
C ASP A 90 -20.26 7.76 1.69
N VAL A 91 -19.18 7.73 0.91
CA VAL A 91 -19.19 8.06 -0.52
C VAL A 91 -19.16 6.83 -1.45
N ASN A 92 -19.37 5.64 -0.90
CA ASN A 92 -19.39 4.36 -1.63
C ASN A 92 -18.09 4.02 -2.37
N ILE A 93 -16.94 4.36 -1.81
CA ILE A 93 -15.65 3.89 -2.30
C ILE A 93 -15.37 2.52 -1.69
N THR A 94 -15.16 1.52 -2.54
CA THR A 94 -14.84 0.16 -2.11
C THR A 94 -13.36 0.06 -1.70
N ILE A 95 -13.09 -0.57 -0.55
CA ILE A 95 -11.73 -0.82 -0.09
C ILE A 95 -11.47 -2.33 -0.08
N TYR A 96 -10.41 -2.76 -0.77
CA TYR A 96 -9.86 -4.10 -0.66
C TYR A 96 -8.55 -4.06 0.14
N SER A 97 -8.47 -4.93 1.13
CA SER A 97 -7.28 -5.13 1.95
C SER A 97 -6.95 -6.63 2.03
N LEU A 98 -5.78 -6.96 2.54
CA LEU A 98 -5.37 -8.36 2.71
C LEU A 98 -6.12 -9.09 3.83
N THR A 99 -6.97 -8.42 4.59
CA THR A 99 -7.77 -9.05 5.66
C THR A 99 -8.70 -10.15 5.16
N LYS A 100 -9.17 -10.07 3.92
CA LYS A 100 -10.01 -11.13 3.33
C LYS A 100 -9.23 -12.39 3.00
N ASP A 101 -7.92 -12.28 2.87
CA ASP A 101 -7.02 -13.39 2.58
C ASP A 101 -6.32 -13.92 3.85
N TYR A 102 -6.97 -13.78 5.00
CA TYR A 102 -6.41 -14.13 6.31
C TYR A 102 -5.89 -15.57 6.37
N GLU A 103 -6.60 -16.53 5.78
CA GLU A 103 -6.16 -17.92 5.74
C GLU A 103 -4.86 -18.14 4.97
N LEU A 104 -4.64 -17.33 3.94
CA LEU A 104 -3.37 -17.33 3.19
C LEU A 104 -2.28 -16.61 3.99
N ILE A 105 -2.61 -15.45 4.56
CA ILE A 105 -1.65 -14.61 5.29
C ILE A 105 -1.12 -15.31 6.54
N LYS A 106 -1.95 -16.02 7.27
CA LYS A 106 -1.50 -16.74 8.48
C LYS A 106 -0.54 -17.88 8.17
N GLN A 107 -0.43 -18.31 6.91
CA GLN A 107 0.56 -19.29 6.47
C GLN A 107 1.93 -18.63 6.15
N LEU A 108 2.02 -17.29 6.16
CA LEU A 108 3.24 -16.55 5.92
C LEU A 108 3.93 -16.24 7.26
N PRO A 109 4.96 -16.98 7.66
CA PRO A 109 5.59 -16.84 8.96
C PRO A 109 6.55 -15.64 9.05
N SER A 110 6.76 -14.89 7.96
CA SER A 110 7.82 -13.89 7.79
C SER A 110 7.91 -12.87 8.93
N THR A 111 6.78 -12.33 9.38
CA THR A 111 6.77 -11.33 10.47
C THR A 111 7.14 -11.97 11.82
N SER A 112 6.62 -13.17 12.09
CA SER A 112 6.93 -13.91 13.31
C SER A 112 8.39 -14.37 13.32
N GLU A 113 8.90 -14.84 12.21
CA GLU A 113 10.31 -15.24 12.03
C GLU A 113 11.25 -14.05 12.23
N LEU A 114 10.92 -12.88 11.65
CA LEU A 114 11.71 -11.67 11.85
C LEU A 114 11.70 -11.23 13.31
N ALA A 115 10.55 -11.20 13.97
CA ALA A 115 10.43 -10.85 15.38
C ALA A 115 11.23 -11.80 16.27
N PHE A 116 11.16 -13.09 16.01
CA PHE A 116 11.92 -14.13 16.72
C PHE A 116 13.43 -13.99 16.46
N GLY A 117 13.82 -13.74 15.22
CA GLY A 117 15.20 -13.50 14.82
C GLY A 117 15.79 -12.26 15.51
N LEU A 118 15.05 -11.16 15.58
CA LEU A 118 15.45 -9.94 16.28
C LEU A 118 15.59 -10.19 17.79
N MET A 119 14.66 -10.91 18.41
CA MET A 119 14.72 -11.27 19.82
C MET A 119 15.98 -12.10 20.11
N LEU A 120 16.25 -13.13 19.34
CA LEU A 120 17.46 -13.96 19.48
C LEU A 120 18.73 -13.16 19.24
N SER A 121 18.71 -12.26 18.27
CA SER A 121 19.84 -11.37 17.96
C SER A 121 20.20 -10.46 19.13
N LEU A 122 19.19 -9.90 19.81
CA LEU A 122 19.38 -9.09 21.01
C LEU A 122 19.88 -9.92 22.19
N LEU A 123 19.27 -11.08 22.44
CA LEU A 123 19.68 -11.98 23.54
C LEU A 123 21.11 -12.49 23.38
N ARG A 124 21.56 -12.69 22.16
CA ARG A 124 22.91 -13.19 21.82
C ARG A 124 23.91 -12.10 21.50
N GLN A 125 23.51 -10.83 21.53
CA GLN A 125 24.37 -9.67 21.21
C GLN A 125 25.07 -9.83 19.84
N ILE A 126 24.41 -10.44 18.86
CA ILE A 126 24.99 -10.74 17.55
C ILE A 126 25.54 -9.50 16.82
N PRO A 127 24.89 -8.31 16.88
CA PRO A 127 25.46 -7.10 16.28
C PRO A 127 26.79 -6.68 16.89
N GLU A 128 26.96 -6.86 18.21
CA GLU A 128 28.17 -6.45 18.94
C GLU A 128 29.32 -7.44 18.73
N SER A 129 29.01 -8.72 18.52
CA SER A 129 30.04 -9.76 18.30
C SER A 129 30.87 -9.54 17.03
N LYS A 130 30.34 -8.83 16.03
CA LYS A 130 31.06 -8.47 14.81
C LYS A 130 32.20 -7.46 15.03
N HIS A 131 32.21 -6.75 16.13
CA HIS A 131 33.25 -5.77 16.44
C HIS A 131 34.44 -6.39 17.20
N HIS A 132 34.36 -7.65 17.59
CA HIS A 132 35.42 -8.36 18.34
C HIS A 132 36.19 -9.41 17.49
N THR A 133 35.92 -9.49 16.23
CA THR A 133 36.66 -10.24 15.24
C THR A 133 37.40 -9.31 14.32
#